data_d244b6f3a2e6de1ecdf5ba2bfd49230e
#
_entry.id   d244b6f3a2e6de1ecdf5ba2bfd49230e
#
_cell.length_a   1.000
_cell.length_b   1.000
_cell.length_c   1.000
_cell.angle_alpha   90.00
_cell.angle_beta   90.00
_cell.angle_gamma   90.00
#
_symmetry.space_group_name_H-M   'P 1'
#
loop_
_entity.id
_entity.type
_entity.pdbx_description
1 polymer ?
#
loop_
_entity_poly.entity_id
_entity_poly.type
_entity_poly.pdbx_seq_one_letter_code
_entity_poly.pdbx_strand_id
1 'polypeptide(L)'
;GSEMSSSMVLTIEDGMMKRSYGHDCARPRFAIMNPELTYSLSAYQTASGAADIMMHTMERYFTPTDTDTILTDRIAEGLMISVRDAAQVAVKDPENYDARATLMWAGSLSHNGLTGAGRVSDFATHKIEHELGGMFDVAHGAGLASVWGSWARYVYKTNPGRFAQFGEKV
;
A
#
# COMPACT_ATOMS: atom_id res chain seq x y z
N GLY A 1 -0.88 2.37 -8.50
CA GLY A 1 -1.09 3.53 -7.61
C GLY A 1 -0.36 4.78 -8.07
N SER A 2 0.76 4.64 -8.83
CA SER A 2 1.57 5.80 -9.26
C SER A 2 0.80 6.75 -10.19
N GLU A 3 -0.22 6.29 -10.88
CA GLU A 3 -1.10 7.10 -11.75
C GLU A 3 -1.91 8.15 -10.98
N MET A 4 -2.01 8.02 -9.66
CA MET A 4 -2.71 8.98 -8.77
C MET A 4 -1.79 9.59 -7.72
N SER A 5 -0.52 9.21 -7.71
CA SER A 5 0.46 9.67 -6.72
C SER A 5 1.16 10.97 -7.14
N SER A 6 1.48 11.82 -6.16
CA SER A 6 2.42 12.93 -6.32
C SER A 6 3.85 12.54 -5.93
N SER A 7 4.09 11.28 -5.61
CA SER A 7 5.38 10.76 -5.17
C SER A 7 6.06 9.95 -6.28
N MET A 8 7.36 10.07 -6.36
CA MET A 8 8.22 9.21 -7.16
C MET A 8 9.36 8.68 -6.29
N VAL A 9 9.85 7.50 -6.61
CA VAL A 9 10.97 6.85 -5.91
C VAL A 9 12.04 6.51 -6.93
N LEU A 10 13.29 6.88 -6.64
CA LEU A 10 14.44 6.63 -7.50
C LEU A 10 15.50 5.87 -6.71
N THR A 11 16.14 4.90 -7.36
CA THR A 11 17.35 4.26 -6.83
C THR A 11 18.57 4.95 -7.41
N ILE A 12 19.42 5.47 -6.55
CA ILE A 12 20.70 6.06 -6.92
C ILE A 12 21.72 4.92 -6.86
N GLU A 13 22.26 4.52 -8.01
CA GLU A 13 23.20 3.38 -8.12
C GLU A 13 24.47 3.60 -7.31
N ASP A 14 24.98 4.85 -7.26
CA ASP A 14 26.06 5.20 -6.37
C ASP A 14 25.59 5.18 -4.91
N GLY A 15 26.04 4.17 -4.16
CA GLY A 15 25.65 3.90 -2.79
C GLY A 15 24.33 3.16 -2.61
N MET A 16 23.69 2.68 -3.70
CA MET A 16 22.44 1.89 -3.68
C MET A 16 21.35 2.50 -2.81
N MET A 17 21.21 3.82 -2.90
CA MET A 17 20.27 4.58 -2.08
C MET A 17 18.92 4.73 -2.77
N LYS A 18 17.85 4.26 -2.15
CA LYS A 18 16.48 4.46 -2.60
C LYS A 18 15.89 5.72 -1.96
N ARG A 19 15.53 6.72 -2.77
CA ARG A 19 15.07 8.04 -2.31
C ARG A 19 13.71 8.38 -2.89
N SER A 20 12.83 8.88 -2.05
CA SER A 20 11.51 9.37 -2.46
C SER A 20 11.51 10.89 -2.60
N TYR A 21 10.77 11.38 -3.59
CA TYR A 21 10.46 12.78 -3.79
C TYR A 21 8.96 12.94 -3.99
N GLY A 22 8.35 13.88 -3.30
CA GLY A 22 6.92 14.17 -3.40
C GLY A 22 6.67 15.63 -3.75
N HIS A 23 5.94 15.87 -4.85
CA HIS A 23 5.51 17.21 -5.26
C HIS A 23 4.32 17.11 -6.19
N ASP A 24 3.37 18.04 -6.10
CA ASP A 24 2.15 17.99 -6.92
C ASP A 24 2.40 18.07 -8.42
N CYS A 25 3.53 18.64 -8.86
CA CYS A 25 3.91 18.63 -10.27
C CYS A 25 4.16 17.23 -10.85
N ALA A 26 4.45 16.24 -10.00
CA ALA A 26 4.64 14.85 -10.41
C ALA A 26 3.32 14.10 -10.60
N ARG A 27 2.20 14.66 -10.13
CA ARG A 27 0.88 14.02 -10.25
C ARG A 27 0.41 13.99 -11.69
N PRO A 28 0.09 12.81 -12.25
CA PRO A 28 -0.49 12.70 -13.59
C PRO A 28 -1.81 13.45 -13.70
N ARG A 29 -2.07 14.04 -14.86
CA ARG A 29 -3.32 14.75 -15.14
C ARG A 29 -4.47 13.81 -15.48
N PHE A 30 -4.16 12.66 -16.02
CA PHE A 30 -5.10 11.55 -16.29
C PHE A 30 -4.36 10.24 -16.31
N ALA A 31 -5.07 9.14 -16.15
CA ALA A 31 -4.55 7.79 -16.30
C ALA A 31 -5.55 6.92 -17.07
N ILE A 32 -5.03 6.06 -17.93
CA ILE A 32 -5.81 5.01 -18.59
C ILE A 32 -5.48 3.71 -17.87
N MET A 33 -6.47 3.14 -17.22
CA MET A 33 -6.31 1.98 -16.36
C MET A 33 -6.96 0.77 -17.03
N ASN A 34 -6.16 -0.09 -17.69
CA ASN A 34 -6.62 -1.33 -18.29
C ASN A 34 -6.15 -2.53 -17.47
N PRO A 35 -7.04 -3.24 -16.74
CA PRO A 35 -6.68 -4.41 -15.92
C PRO A 35 -6.02 -5.55 -16.69
N GLU A 36 -6.37 -5.74 -17.97
CA GLU A 36 -5.82 -6.80 -18.82
C GLU A 36 -4.30 -6.72 -18.96
N LEU A 37 -3.72 -5.52 -18.91
CA LEU A 37 -2.27 -5.32 -18.95
C LEU A 37 -1.54 -5.95 -17.75
N THR A 38 -2.27 -6.34 -16.70
CA THR A 38 -1.71 -7.01 -15.53
C THR A 38 -1.81 -8.53 -15.55
N TYR A 39 -2.42 -9.14 -16.57
CA TYR A 39 -2.59 -10.59 -16.68
C TYR A 39 -1.26 -11.36 -16.73
N SER A 40 -0.23 -10.76 -17.29
CA SER A 40 1.11 -11.36 -17.40
C SER A 40 1.91 -11.36 -16.10
N LEU A 41 1.41 -10.70 -15.03
CA LEU A 41 2.10 -10.68 -13.75
C LEU A 41 2.07 -12.08 -13.10
N SER A 42 3.22 -12.52 -12.59
CA SER A 42 3.29 -13.75 -11.82
C SER A 42 2.47 -13.66 -10.53
N ALA A 43 2.11 -14.81 -9.95
CA ALA A 43 1.44 -14.89 -8.66
C ALA A 43 2.23 -14.15 -7.56
N TYR A 44 3.57 -14.25 -7.58
CA TYR A 44 4.44 -13.55 -6.64
C TYR A 44 4.34 -12.03 -6.80
N GLN A 45 4.40 -11.51 -8.03
CA GLN A 45 4.29 -10.07 -8.28
C GLN A 45 2.87 -9.55 -7.97
N THR A 46 1.85 -10.35 -8.24
CA THR A 46 0.47 -10.01 -7.89
C THR A 46 0.30 -9.91 -6.37
N ALA A 47 0.80 -10.89 -5.61
CA ALA A 47 0.75 -10.88 -4.16
C ALA A 47 1.57 -9.71 -3.57
N SER A 48 2.77 -9.45 -4.10
CA SER A 48 3.60 -8.32 -3.68
C SER A 48 2.92 -6.98 -3.94
N GLY A 49 2.31 -6.80 -5.12
CA GLY A 49 1.55 -5.58 -5.44
C GLY A 49 0.33 -5.39 -4.53
N ALA A 50 -0.40 -6.46 -4.22
CA ALA A 50 -1.52 -6.41 -3.29
C ALA A 50 -1.06 -6.06 -1.86
N ALA A 51 0.07 -6.62 -1.41
CA ALA A 51 0.68 -6.27 -0.12
C ALA A 51 1.04 -4.78 -0.07
N ASP A 52 1.61 -4.21 -1.15
CA ASP A 52 1.94 -2.78 -1.22
C ASP A 52 0.68 -1.89 -1.15
N ILE A 53 -0.39 -2.23 -1.87
CA ILE A 53 -1.67 -1.52 -1.78
C ILE A 53 -2.22 -1.54 -0.34
N MET A 54 -2.17 -2.70 0.31
CA MET A 54 -2.54 -2.85 1.72
C MET A 54 -1.68 -1.94 2.60
N MET A 55 -0.35 -1.97 2.44
CA MET A 55 0.58 -1.20 3.25
C MET A 55 0.38 0.30 3.12
N HIS A 56 0.15 0.83 1.93
CA HIS A 56 -0.16 2.24 1.75
C HIS A 56 -1.39 2.69 2.56
N THR A 57 -2.39 1.82 2.70
CA THR A 57 -3.57 2.09 3.52
C THR A 57 -3.30 1.88 5.00
N MET A 58 -2.61 0.80 5.37
CA MET A 58 -2.30 0.45 6.76
C MET A 58 -1.42 1.50 7.44
N GLU A 59 -0.42 2.03 6.75
CA GLU A 59 0.47 3.06 7.31
C GLU A 59 -0.23 4.42 7.54
N ARG A 60 -1.39 4.63 6.93
CA ARG A 60 -2.28 5.74 7.28
C ARG A 60 -3.28 5.36 8.37
N TYR A 61 -3.74 4.11 8.38
CA TYR A 61 -4.72 3.59 9.33
C TYR A 61 -4.18 3.49 10.75
N PHE A 62 -2.92 3.05 10.92
CA PHE A 62 -2.28 2.83 12.23
C PHE A 62 -1.56 4.04 12.80
N THR A 63 -1.79 5.24 12.29
CA THR A 63 -1.17 6.46 12.81
C THR A 63 -1.80 6.90 14.13
N PRO A 64 -1.03 7.55 15.04
CA PRO A 64 -1.53 8.09 16.30
C PRO A 64 -2.29 9.40 16.05
N THR A 65 -3.49 9.32 15.50
CA THR A 65 -4.33 10.48 15.20
C THR A 65 -5.45 10.56 16.23
N ASP A 66 -5.56 11.70 16.89
CA ASP A 66 -6.54 11.93 17.96
C ASP A 66 -7.90 12.46 17.45
N THR A 67 -8.01 12.76 16.17
CA THR A 67 -9.24 13.25 15.56
C THR A 67 -10.18 12.12 15.17
N ASP A 68 -11.48 12.40 15.20
CA ASP A 68 -12.48 11.45 14.69
C ASP A 68 -12.32 11.26 13.16
N THR A 69 -12.01 10.04 12.79
CA THR A 69 -11.78 9.64 11.40
C THR A 69 -12.67 8.48 10.97
N ILE A 70 -13.86 8.36 11.57
CA ILE A 70 -14.73 7.18 11.41
C ILE A 70 -15.09 6.89 9.94
N LEU A 71 -15.32 7.93 9.13
CA LEU A 71 -15.59 7.76 7.71
C LEU A 71 -14.34 7.28 6.96
N THR A 72 -13.20 7.89 7.23
CA THR A 72 -11.91 7.50 6.64
C THR A 72 -11.51 6.08 7.05
N ASP A 73 -11.81 5.68 8.30
CA ASP A 73 -11.61 4.31 8.79
C ASP A 73 -12.41 3.30 7.96
N ARG A 74 -13.71 3.54 7.79
CA ARG A 74 -14.59 2.65 7.02
C ARG A 74 -14.18 2.53 5.56
N ILE A 75 -13.71 3.62 4.95
CA ILE A 75 -13.18 3.61 3.59
C ILE A 75 -11.90 2.77 3.53
N ALA A 76 -10.98 2.96 4.48
CA ALA A 76 -9.73 2.23 4.56
C ALA A 76 -9.97 0.72 4.81
N GLU A 77 -10.84 0.37 5.73
CA GLU A 77 -11.23 -1.01 6.06
C GLU A 77 -11.86 -1.69 4.84
N GLY A 78 -12.83 -1.06 4.19
CA GLY A 78 -13.48 -1.58 2.98
C GLY A 78 -12.49 -1.78 1.83
N LEU A 79 -11.53 -0.86 1.66
CA LEU A 79 -10.48 -1.00 0.65
C LEU A 79 -9.58 -2.21 0.97
N MET A 80 -9.12 -2.34 2.21
CA MET A 80 -8.24 -3.45 2.62
C MET A 80 -8.93 -4.82 2.46
N ILE A 81 -10.21 -4.94 2.84
CA ILE A 81 -11.01 -6.15 2.63
C ILE A 81 -11.08 -6.49 1.13
N SER A 82 -11.39 -5.48 0.29
CA SER A 82 -11.50 -5.68 -1.16
C SER A 82 -10.18 -6.13 -1.78
N VAL A 83 -9.06 -5.56 -1.34
CA VAL A 83 -7.72 -5.96 -1.80
C VAL A 83 -7.39 -7.37 -1.39
N ARG A 84 -7.64 -7.74 -0.12
CA ARG A 84 -7.42 -9.09 0.38
C ARG A 84 -8.17 -10.13 -0.44
N ASP A 85 -9.45 -9.89 -0.67
CA ASP A 85 -10.33 -10.85 -1.36
C ASP A 85 -9.96 -10.93 -2.85
N ALA A 86 -9.75 -9.80 -3.52
CA ALA A 86 -9.35 -9.78 -4.93
C ALA A 86 -7.95 -10.39 -5.15
N ALA A 87 -7.01 -10.18 -4.23
CA ALA A 87 -5.68 -10.77 -4.33
C ALA A 87 -5.71 -12.29 -4.27
N GLN A 88 -6.55 -12.88 -3.40
CA GLN A 88 -6.71 -14.32 -3.30
C GLN A 88 -7.25 -14.94 -4.60
N VAL A 89 -8.08 -14.23 -5.34
CA VAL A 89 -8.56 -14.64 -6.66
C VAL A 89 -7.48 -14.45 -7.71
N ALA A 90 -6.92 -13.25 -7.84
CA ALA A 90 -5.97 -12.89 -8.90
C ALA A 90 -4.64 -13.69 -8.86
N VAL A 91 -4.24 -14.18 -7.67
CA VAL A 91 -3.06 -15.05 -7.51
C VAL A 91 -3.32 -16.45 -8.09
N LYS A 92 -4.55 -16.95 -8.02
CA LYS A 92 -4.95 -18.29 -8.51
C LYS A 92 -5.42 -18.25 -9.96
N ASP A 93 -6.11 -17.19 -10.34
CA ASP A 93 -6.65 -16.92 -11.66
C ASP A 93 -6.15 -15.56 -12.15
N PRO A 94 -4.96 -15.50 -12.79
CA PRO A 94 -4.32 -14.25 -13.19
C PRO A 94 -5.09 -13.47 -14.27
N GLU A 95 -5.99 -14.11 -15.01
CA GLU A 95 -6.81 -13.48 -16.05
C GLU A 95 -8.20 -13.07 -15.56
N ASN A 96 -8.48 -13.22 -14.27
CA ASN A 96 -9.74 -12.76 -13.68
C ASN A 96 -9.87 -11.24 -13.73
N TYR A 97 -10.65 -10.74 -14.68
CA TYR A 97 -10.80 -9.32 -14.94
C TYR A 97 -11.27 -8.54 -13.71
N ASP A 98 -12.29 -9.03 -13.01
CA ASP A 98 -12.90 -8.32 -11.88
C ASP A 98 -11.91 -8.19 -10.71
N ALA A 99 -11.16 -9.25 -10.43
CA ALA A 99 -10.12 -9.21 -9.41
C ALA A 99 -8.98 -8.25 -9.78
N ARG A 100 -8.52 -8.25 -11.04
CA ARG A 100 -7.50 -7.31 -11.53
C ARG A 100 -8.00 -5.88 -11.53
N ALA A 101 -9.22 -5.63 -11.96
CA ALA A 101 -9.85 -4.31 -11.93
C ALA A 101 -9.97 -3.78 -10.50
N THR A 102 -10.38 -4.63 -9.56
CA THR A 102 -10.46 -4.29 -8.14
C THR A 102 -9.09 -3.91 -7.57
N LEU A 103 -8.06 -4.71 -7.83
CA LEU A 103 -6.68 -4.40 -7.38
C LEU A 103 -6.16 -3.10 -8.00
N MET A 104 -6.38 -2.89 -9.28
CA MET A 104 -5.94 -1.67 -9.98
C MET A 104 -6.63 -0.43 -9.41
N TRP A 105 -7.95 -0.48 -9.22
CA TRP A 105 -8.70 0.63 -8.64
C TRP A 105 -8.33 0.88 -7.17
N ALA A 106 -8.21 -0.16 -6.36
CA ALA A 106 -7.76 -0.05 -4.98
C ALA A 106 -6.34 0.54 -4.88
N GLY A 107 -5.45 0.20 -5.81
CA GLY A 107 -4.12 0.81 -5.92
C GLY A 107 -4.19 2.32 -6.08
N SER A 108 -5.05 2.82 -6.96
CA SER A 108 -5.27 4.26 -7.14
C SER A 108 -5.82 4.92 -5.88
N LEU A 109 -6.82 4.32 -5.24
CA LEU A 109 -7.44 4.86 -4.02
C LEU A 109 -6.48 4.85 -2.83
N SER A 110 -5.59 3.87 -2.74
CA SER A 110 -4.55 3.81 -1.70
C SER A 110 -3.48 4.89 -1.85
N HIS A 111 -3.33 5.49 -3.06
CA HIS A 111 -2.28 6.48 -3.36
C HIS A 111 -2.79 7.92 -3.53
N ASN A 112 -4.09 8.14 -3.70
CA ASN A 112 -4.65 9.46 -3.97
C ASN A 112 -4.85 10.34 -2.72
N GLY A 113 -4.51 9.84 -1.54
CA GLY A 113 -4.65 10.53 -0.25
C GLY A 113 -5.96 10.26 0.48
N LEU A 114 -6.95 9.60 -0.15
CA LEU A 114 -8.28 9.37 0.44
C LEU A 114 -8.22 8.64 1.78
N THR A 115 -7.44 7.56 1.88
CA THR A 115 -7.30 6.76 3.11
C THR A 115 -6.50 7.44 4.22
N GLY A 116 -5.92 8.61 3.93
CA GLY A 116 -5.16 9.44 4.87
C GLY A 116 -5.86 10.74 5.25
N ALA A 117 -7.09 10.98 4.77
CA ALA A 117 -7.81 12.21 5.07
C ALA A 117 -8.07 12.36 6.58
N GLY A 118 -7.68 13.50 7.14
CA GLY A 118 -7.79 13.78 8.58
C GLY A 118 -6.75 13.09 9.46
N ARG A 119 -5.73 12.46 8.88
CA ARG A 119 -4.69 11.71 9.60
C ARG A 119 -3.29 12.26 9.38
N VAL A 120 -2.43 12.02 10.36
CA VAL A 120 -0.97 12.23 10.22
C VAL A 120 -0.36 11.00 9.56
N SER A 121 0.39 11.18 8.48
CA SER A 121 1.08 10.08 7.79
C SER A 121 2.45 9.81 8.42
N ASP A 122 2.82 8.53 8.57
CA ASP A 122 4.13 8.13 9.09
C ASP A 122 4.99 7.42 8.03
N PHE A 123 4.50 6.35 7.40
CA PHE A 123 5.24 5.56 6.42
C PHE A 123 6.55 4.95 6.95
N ALA A 124 6.58 4.57 8.23
CA ALA A 124 7.77 3.98 8.85
C ALA A 124 8.20 2.67 8.17
N THR A 125 7.25 1.79 7.86
CA THR A 125 7.52 0.50 7.22
C THR A 125 8.09 0.68 5.81
N HIS A 126 7.55 1.61 5.03
CA HIS A 126 8.09 1.96 3.71
C HIS A 126 9.52 2.50 3.79
N LYS A 127 9.80 3.38 4.76
CA LYS A 127 11.15 3.93 4.93
C LYS A 127 12.18 2.86 5.28
N ILE A 128 11.82 1.90 6.13
CA ILE A 128 12.68 0.77 6.47
C ILE A 128 12.87 -0.13 5.23
N GLU A 129 11.79 -0.42 4.51
CA GLU A 129 11.84 -1.27 3.32
C GLU A 129 12.67 -0.64 2.19
N HIS A 130 12.64 0.68 2.02
CA HIS A 130 13.44 1.34 1.01
C HIS A 130 14.94 1.05 1.17
N GLU A 131 15.43 0.96 2.39
CA GLU A 131 16.83 0.58 2.63
C GLU A 131 17.09 -0.89 2.24
N LEU A 132 16.17 -1.80 2.57
CA LEU A 132 16.26 -3.21 2.15
C LEU A 132 16.18 -3.36 0.63
N GLY A 133 15.25 -2.66 -0.01
CA GLY A 133 15.10 -2.67 -1.46
C GLY A 133 16.30 -2.06 -2.18
N GLY A 134 16.92 -1.02 -1.62
CA GLY A 134 18.14 -0.41 -2.14
C GLY A 134 19.34 -1.34 -2.03
N MET A 135 19.54 -1.96 -0.87
CA MET A 135 20.71 -2.80 -0.59
C MET A 135 20.64 -4.20 -1.22
N PHE A 136 19.45 -4.80 -1.33
CA PHE A 136 19.29 -6.22 -1.63
C PHE A 136 18.39 -6.50 -2.83
N ASP A 137 17.90 -5.46 -3.51
CA ASP A 137 16.99 -5.57 -4.65
C ASP A 137 15.75 -6.44 -4.36
N VAL A 138 15.20 -6.32 -3.15
CA VAL A 138 13.99 -7.04 -2.73
C VAL A 138 12.78 -6.46 -3.44
N ALA A 139 11.87 -7.32 -3.91
CA ALA A 139 10.58 -6.87 -4.43
C ALA A 139 9.83 -6.07 -3.36
N HIS A 140 9.47 -4.81 -3.67
CA HIS A 140 9.01 -3.81 -2.71
C HIS A 140 7.89 -4.31 -1.78
N GLY A 141 6.80 -4.84 -2.35
CA GLY A 141 5.68 -5.35 -1.53
C GLY A 141 6.03 -6.55 -0.66
N ALA A 142 6.96 -7.40 -1.11
CA ALA A 142 7.45 -8.53 -0.31
C ALA A 142 8.31 -8.03 0.87
N GLY A 143 9.16 -7.03 0.63
CA GLY A 143 9.93 -6.35 1.68
C GLY A 143 9.02 -5.72 2.73
N LEU A 144 7.99 -5.00 2.30
CA LEU A 144 6.98 -4.41 3.18
C LEU A 144 6.28 -5.47 4.04
N ALA A 145 5.81 -6.56 3.44
CA ALA A 145 5.17 -7.65 4.16
C ALA A 145 6.08 -8.29 5.22
N SER A 146 7.37 -8.38 4.93
CA SER A 146 8.38 -8.93 5.86
C SER A 146 8.63 -8.02 7.06
N VAL A 147 8.64 -6.70 6.86
CA VAL A 147 8.94 -5.70 7.90
C VAL A 147 7.74 -5.43 8.78
N TRP A 148 6.53 -5.36 8.18
CA TRP A 148 5.34 -4.86 8.88
C TRP A 148 5.00 -5.62 10.17
N GLY A 149 5.09 -6.94 10.15
CA GLY A 149 4.77 -7.75 11.34
C GLY A 149 5.65 -7.43 12.55
N SER A 150 6.93 -7.11 12.31
CA SER A 150 7.87 -6.72 13.37
C SER A 150 7.59 -5.31 13.86
N TRP A 151 7.32 -4.38 12.94
CA TRP A 151 6.90 -3.02 13.27
C TRP A 151 5.60 -3.02 14.09
N ALA A 152 4.59 -3.76 13.66
CA ALA A 152 3.31 -3.86 14.36
C ALA A 152 3.47 -4.37 15.81
N ARG A 153 4.30 -5.41 16.02
CA ARG A 153 4.62 -5.90 17.38
C ARG A 153 5.31 -4.85 18.25
N TYR A 154 6.12 -4.00 17.65
CA TYR A 154 6.81 -2.95 18.37
C TYR A 154 5.86 -1.84 18.82
N VAL A 155 4.92 -1.43 17.96
CA VAL A 155 4.08 -0.25 18.21
C VAL A 155 2.68 -0.55 18.76
N TYR A 156 2.16 -1.79 18.72
CA TYR A 156 0.75 -2.07 19.03
C TYR A 156 0.33 -1.59 20.42
N LYS A 157 1.24 -1.52 21.38
CA LYS A 157 0.95 -1.07 22.75
C LYS A 157 0.62 0.41 22.83
N THR A 158 0.99 1.22 21.83
CA THR A 158 0.69 2.66 21.81
C THR A 158 -0.77 2.93 21.49
N ASN A 159 -1.43 2.05 20.72
CA ASN A 159 -2.85 2.14 20.41
C ASN A 159 -3.46 0.74 20.18
N PRO A 160 -3.61 -0.07 21.25
CA PRO A 160 -4.10 -1.45 21.12
C PRO A 160 -5.53 -1.51 20.56
N GLY A 161 -6.36 -0.48 20.82
CA GLY A 161 -7.72 -0.39 20.29
C GLY A 161 -7.77 -0.35 18.77
N ARG A 162 -6.81 0.35 18.13
CA ARG A 162 -6.71 0.41 16.67
C ARG A 162 -6.33 -0.96 16.07
N PHE A 163 -5.45 -1.70 16.72
CA PHE A 163 -5.09 -3.05 16.28
C PHE A 163 -6.24 -4.05 16.49
N ALA A 164 -6.99 -3.93 17.59
CA ALA A 164 -8.20 -4.73 17.81
C ALA A 164 -9.25 -4.46 16.73
N GLN A 165 -9.53 -3.18 16.44
CA GLN A 165 -10.46 -2.77 15.38
C GLN A 165 -10.06 -3.35 14.02
N PHE A 166 -8.77 -3.29 13.66
CA PHE A 166 -8.28 -3.91 12.43
C PHE A 166 -8.56 -5.41 12.38
N GLY A 167 -8.22 -6.14 13.46
CA GLY A 167 -8.44 -7.59 13.51
C GLY A 167 -9.92 -8.02 13.52
N GLU A 168 -10.83 -7.12 13.91
CA GLU A 168 -12.28 -7.36 13.86
C GLU A 168 -12.91 -7.03 12.50
N LYS A 169 -12.34 -6.05 11.77
CA LYS A 169 -12.96 -5.48 10.58
C LYS A 169 -12.32 -5.94 9.27
N VAL A 170 -11.02 -6.25 9.27
CA VAL A 170 -10.21 -6.60 8.09
C VAL A 170 -9.71 -8.04 8.18
#